data_4b86851361f6ef98e14af6010a049392
#
_entry.id   4b86851361f6ef98e14af6010a049392
#
_cell.length_a   1.000
_cell.length_b   1.000
_cell.length_c   1.000
_cell.angle_alpha   90.00
_cell.angle_beta   90.00
_cell.angle_gamma   90.00
#
_symmetry.space_group_name_H-M   'P 1'
#
loop_
_entity.id
_entity.type
_entity.pdbx_description
1 polymer ?
#
loop_
_entity_poly.entity_id
_entity_poly.type
_entity_poly.pdbx_seq_one_letter_code
_entity_poly.pdbx_strand_id
1 'polypeptide(L)'
;MRDPDRGAGGTSSDLTDERVGVSVLVIGAGAAGARTAIELVEQGVAPEELLVIGKRGHGDAHTTWARGGINGALGTHDPEDSWAIHAADTLTEGHFLNDPGKVETVTRRMPGLLRELDDWGMAFSRTAAGETDQRYFGAQSFRRTAFAGDHTGE
;
A
#
# COMPACT_ATOMS: atom_id res chain seq x y z
N MET A 1 -19.96 13.10 58.17
CA MET A 1 -20.15 14.39 57.49
C MET A 1 -19.88 14.15 56.03
N ARG A 2 -20.91 13.90 55.22
CA ARG A 2 -20.80 13.61 53.77
C ARG A 2 -21.04 14.92 53.03
N ASP A 3 -20.11 15.25 52.16
CA ASP A 3 -20.18 16.40 51.26
C ASP A 3 -21.12 16.07 50.05
N PRO A 4 -22.19 16.78 49.81
CA PRO A 4 -23.14 16.47 48.74
C PRO A 4 -23.02 17.48 47.58
N ASP A 5 -21.85 17.61 46.99
CA ASP A 5 -21.77 18.42 45.76
C ASP A 5 -20.68 17.90 44.78
N ARG A 6 -21.00 16.83 44.09
CA ARG A 6 -20.37 16.50 42.81
C ARG A 6 -21.43 16.71 41.74
N GLY A 7 -21.57 17.96 41.35
CA GLY A 7 -22.32 18.33 40.18
C GLY A 7 -21.83 17.59 38.95
N ALA A 8 -22.70 16.77 38.38
CA ALA A 8 -22.56 16.17 37.07
C ALA A 8 -22.65 17.23 35.98
N GLY A 9 -21.52 17.85 35.67
CA GLY A 9 -21.35 18.69 34.49
C GLY A 9 -21.02 17.80 33.29
N GLY A 10 -21.97 17.01 32.80
CA GLY A 10 -21.88 16.40 31.49
C GLY A 10 -22.06 17.49 30.44
N THR A 11 -20.99 18.03 29.89
CA THR A 11 -21.05 18.78 28.63
C THR A 11 -21.47 17.80 27.54
N SER A 12 -22.75 17.82 27.20
CA SER A 12 -23.24 17.32 25.92
C SER A 12 -22.45 18.08 24.85
N SER A 13 -21.44 17.47 24.28
CA SER A 13 -20.88 17.97 23.04
C SER A 13 -22.00 17.90 22.01
N ASP A 14 -22.50 19.04 21.58
CA ASP A 14 -23.34 19.16 20.39
C ASP A 14 -22.55 18.54 19.23
N LEU A 15 -22.78 17.25 18.98
CA LEU A 15 -22.36 16.60 17.75
C LEU A 15 -23.23 17.20 16.65
N THR A 16 -22.74 18.23 16.00
CA THR A 16 -23.32 18.71 14.75
C THR A 16 -23.26 17.58 13.76
N ASP A 17 -24.43 17.06 13.39
CA ASP A 17 -24.56 15.99 12.38
C ASP A 17 -24.25 16.58 11.00
N GLU A 18 -22.98 16.66 10.67
CA GLU A 18 -22.53 17.17 9.37
C GLU A 18 -22.63 16.04 8.34
N ARG A 19 -23.47 16.25 7.33
CA ARG A 19 -23.69 15.29 6.24
C ARG A 19 -22.93 15.72 5.01
N VAL A 20 -22.02 14.87 4.56
CA VAL A 20 -21.31 15.01 3.29
C VAL A 20 -21.89 14.03 2.28
N GLY A 21 -22.38 14.54 1.16
CA GLY A 21 -22.86 13.72 0.04
C GLY A 21 -21.77 13.57 -1.02
N VAL A 22 -21.44 12.33 -1.37
CA VAL A 22 -20.47 12.00 -2.45
C VAL A 22 -20.98 10.85 -3.28
N SER A 23 -20.57 10.78 -4.55
CA SER A 23 -20.93 9.68 -5.44
C SER A 23 -20.16 8.40 -5.11
N VAL A 24 -18.90 8.53 -4.64
CA VAL A 24 -18.02 7.41 -4.31
C VAL A 24 -17.37 7.63 -2.96
N LEU A 25 -17.50 6.65 -2.08
CA LEU A 25 -16.82 6.61 -0.78
C LEU A 25 -15.81 5.47 -0.75
N VAL A 26 -14.54 5.78 -0.57
CA VAL A 26 -13.45 4.81 -0.36
C VAL A 26 -13.14 4.74 1.14
N ILE A 27 -13.28 3.57 1.73
CA ILE A 27 -13.01 3.33 3.15
C ILE A 27 -11.64 2.67 3.30
N GLY A 28 -10.68 3.43 3.77
CA GLY A 28 -9.29 3.03 3.97
C GLY A 28 -8.32 3.90 3.18
N ALA A 29 -7.41 4.60 3.87
CA ALA A 29 -6.44 5.53 3.30
C ALA A 29 -5.01 4.93 3.20
N GLY A 30 -4.88 3.61 3.09
CA GLY A 30 -3.63 2.93 2.76
C GLY A 30 -3.42 2.85 1.25
N ALA A 31 -2.38 2.12 0.79
CA ALA A 31 -2.03 1.99 -0.62
C ALA A 31 -3.21 1.55 -1.51
N ALA A 32 -4.02 0.59 -1.05
CA ALA A 32 -5.17 0.12 -1.81
C ALA A 32 -6.22 1.22 -2.02
N GLY A 33 -6.53 1.99 -0.97
CA GLY A 33 -7.47 3.11 -1.08
C GLY A 33 -6.94 4.25 -1.92
N ALA A 34 -5.67 4.60 -1.75
CA ALA A 34 -5.00 5.62 -2.56
C ALA A 34 -5.00 5.24 -4.05
N ARG A 35 -4.59 4.00 -4.40
CA ARG A 35 -4.60 3.54 -5.80
C ARG A 35 -6.01 3.47 -6.37
N THR A 36 -7.01 3.09 -5.55
CA THR A 36 -8.41 3.11 -5.96
C THR A 36 -8.87 4.53 -6.29
N ALA A 37 -8.53 5.51 -5.46
CA ALA A 37 -8.89 6.90 -5.69
C ALA A 37 -8.25 7.45 -6.98
N ILE A 38 -6.97 7.16 -7.21
CA ILE A 38 -6.25 7.54 -8.43
C ILE A 38 -6.96 6.94 -9.65
N GLU A 39 -7.21 5.63 -9.65
CA GLU A 39 -7.88 4.94 -10.76
C GLU A 39 -9.26 5.52 -11.07
N LEU A 40 -10.06 5.83 -10.04
CA LEU A 40 -11.38 6.41 -10.21
C LEU A 40 -11.31 7.77 -10.92
N VAL A 41 -10.36 8.62 -10.53
CA VAL A 41 -10.15 9.92 -11.18
C VAL A 41 -9.65 9.75 -12.60
N GLU A 42 -8.71 8.82 -12.86
CA GLU A 42 -8.25 8.49 -14.21
C GLU A 42 -9.37 7.99 -15.12
N GLN A 43 -10.38 7.33 -14.54
CA GLN A 43 -11.59 6.87 -15.25
C GLN A 43 -12.71 7.93 -15.33
N GLY A 44 -12.44 9.15 -14.88
CA GLY A 44 -13.34 10.30 -15.07
C GLY A 44 -14.30 10.59 -13.92
N VAL A 45 -14.10 10.00 -12.74
CA VAL A 45 -14.81 10.42 -11.53
C VAL A 45 -14.25 11.78 -11.10
N ALA A 46 -15.14 12.78 -10.96
CA ALA A 46 -14.73 14.11 -10.52
C ALA A 46 -14.20 14.05 -9.07
N PRO A 47 -13.05 14.70 -8.76
CA PRO A 47 -12.46 14.65 -7.42
C PRO A 47 -13.40 15.07 -6.30
N GLU A 48 -14.29 16.02 -6.55
CA GLU A 48 -15.31 16.51 -5.61
C GLU A 48 -16.42 15.50 -5.33
N GLU A 49 -16.57 14.48 -6.18
CA GLU A 49 -17.52 13.39 -5.99
C GLU A 49 -16.91 12.18 -5.27
N LEU A 50 -15.62 12.26 -4.95
CA LEU A 50 -14.88 11.19 -4.31
C LEU A 50 -14.46 11.58 -2.90
N LEU A 51 -14.79 10.74 -1.91
CA LEU A 51 -14.31 10.88 -0.54
C LEU A 51 -13.52 9.66 -0.12
N VAL A 52 -12.31 9.87 0.36
CA VAL A 52 -11.49 8.81 0.99
C VAL A 52 -11.45 9.04 2.49
N ILE A 53 -11.87 8.05 3.27
CA ILE A 53 -11.82 8.13 4.72
C ILE A 53 -10.86 7.11 5.30
N GLY A 54 -10.07 7.53 6.28
CA GLY A 54 -9.14 6.71 7.05
C GLY A 54 -9.47 6.72 8.53
N LYS A 55 -9.00 5.71 9.25
CA LYS A 55 -9.15 5.62 10.71
C LYS A 55 -8.32 6.67 11.45
N ARG A 56 -7.22 7.12 10.84
CA ARG A 56 -6.22 8.03 11.41
C ARG A 56 -5.99 9.21 10.48
N GLY A 57 -5.12 10.14 10.89
CA GLY A 57 -4.74 11.28 10.07
C GLY A 57 -4.19 10.88 8.70
N HIS A 58 -4.18 11.83 7.77
CA HIS A 58 -3.66 11.63 6.43
C HIS A 58 -2.21 11.10 6.48
N GLY A 59 -1.92 10.07 5.69
CA GLY A 59 -0.60 9.42 5.67
C GLY A 59 -0.32 8.46 6.82
N ASP A 60 -1.21 8.31 7.80
CA ASP A 60 -1.05 7.35 8.90
C ASP A 60 -1.85 6.06 8.62
N ALA A 61 -1.26 5.17 7.86
CA ALA A 61 -1.79 3.84 7.56
C ALA A 61 -0.70 2.77 7.74
N HIS A 62 -1.07 1.49 7.80
CA HIS A 62 -0.08 0.41 7.86
C HIS A 62 0.89 0.42 6.68
N THR A 63 0.46 0.92 5.52
CA THR A 63 1.33 1.10 4.36
C THR A 63 2.54 1.96 4.68
N THR A 64 2.36 3.09 5.34
CA THR A 64 3.45 4.02 5.67
C THR A 64 4.44 3.45 6.71
N TRP A 65 4.08 2.38 7.39
CA TRP A 65 4.95 1.67 8.32
C TRP A 65 5.71 0.51 7.69
N ALA A 66 5.44 0.19 6.41
CA ALA A 66 6.13 -0.88 5.71
C ALA A 66 7.58 -0.48 5.41
N ARG A 67 8.54 -1.34 5.78
CA ARG A 67 9.99 -1.10 5.69
C ARG A 67 10.70 -2.06 4.73
N GLY A 68 10.12 -3.23 4.50
CA GLY A 68 10.78 -4.33 3.82
C GLY A 68 11.09 -4.09 2.34
N GLY A 69 10.23 -3.42 1.66
CA GLY A 69 10.27 -3.25 0.21
C GLY A 69 9.07 -3.91 -0.49
N ILE A 70 9.10 -3.88 -1.82
CA ILE A 70 8.05 -4.41 -2.68
C ILE A 70 8.68 -5.43 -3.64
N ASN A 71 8.11 -6.64 -3.69
CA ASN A 71 8.63 -7.70 -4.53
C ASN A 71 8.10 -7.61 -5.96
N GLY A 72 8.99 -7.66 -6.94
CA GLY A 72 8.65 -7.77 -8.35
C GLY A 72 9.87 -8.15 -9.19
N ALA A 73 9.73 -9.10 -10.09
CA ALA A 73 10.82 -9.61 -10.91
C ALA A 73 11.23 -8.59 -11.99
N LEU A 74 12.07 -7.60 -11.62
CA LEU A 74 12.61 -6.62 -12.54
C LEU A 74 13.82 -7.14 -13.31
N GLY A 75 14.52 -8.13 -12.74
CA GLY A 75 15.73 -8.72 -13.35
C GLY A 75 16.99 -7.84 -13.22
N THR A 76 16.99 -6.83 -12.33
CA THR A 76 18.10 -5.88 -12.19
C THR A 76 19.44 -6.58 -11.88
N HIS A 77 19.44 -7.54 -10.97
CA HIS A 77 20.64 -8.34 -10.62
C HIS A 77 20.58 -9.77 -11.14
N ASP A 78 19.41 -10.30 -11.31
CA ASP A 78 19.16 -11.71 -11.65
C ASP A 78 18.24 -11.74 -12.89
N PRO A 79 18.81 -11.59 -14.11
CA PRO A 79 18.04 -11.47 -15.35
C PRO A 79 17.24 -12.72 -15.70
N GLU A 80 17.55 -13.86 -15.10
CA GLU A 80 16.80 -15.11 -15.19
C GLU A 80 15.53 -15.12 -14.32
N ASP A 81 15.37 -14.16 -13.40
CA ASP A 81 14.15 -14.06 -12.58
C ASP A 81 12.94 -13.71 -13.44
N SER A 82 11.78 -14.22 -13.04
CA SER A 82 10.53 -14.01 -13.75
C SER A 82 9.35 -13.99 -12.82
N TRP A 83 8.24 -13.40 -13.28
CA TRP A 83 6.98 -13.44 -12.55
C TRP A 83 6.54 -14.89 -12.22
N ALA A 84 6.87 -15.86 -13.08
CA ALA A 84 6.51 -17.26 -12.87
C ALA A 84 7.30 -17.90 -11.72
N ILE A 85 8.60 -17.59 -11.63
CA ILE A 85 9.45 -18.02 -10.50
C ILE A 85 8.99 -17.30 -9.22
N HIS A 86 8.68 -16.02 -9.29
CA HIS A 86 8.10 -15.27 -8.19
C HIS A 86 6.79 -15.92 -7.69
N ALA A 87 5.91 -16.34 -8.61
CA ALA A 87 4.68 -17.04 -8.24
C ALA A 87 4.97 -18.39 -7.57
N ALA A 88 5.90 -19.16 -8.10
CA ALA A 88 6.29 -20.45 -7.52
C ALA A 88 6.84 -20.31 -6.09
N ASP A 89 7.76 -19.34 -5.87
CA ASP A 89 8.27 -19.04 -4.53
C ASP A 89 7.16 -18.64 -3.57
N THR A 90 6.25 -17.76 -4.02
CA THR A 90 5.12 -17.28 -3.20
C THR A 90 4.18 -18.43 -2.81
N LEU A 91 3.86 -19.34 -3.73
CA LEU A 91 3.01 -20.49 -3.45
C LEU A 91 3.70 -21.46 -2.48
N THR A 92 5.00 -21.68 -2.66
CA THR A 92 5.79 -22.58 -1.80
C THR A 92 5.89 -22.02 -0.38
N GLU A 93 6.25 -20.74 -0.21
CA GLU A 93 6.32 -20.08 1.09
C GLU A 93 4.95 -20.01 1.78
N GLY A 94 3.89 -19.83 1.02
CA GLY A 94 2.53 -19.90 1.53
C GLY A 94 2.04 -21.30 1.83
N HIS A 95 2.90 -22.32 1.76
CA HIS A 95 2.57 -23.74 1.97
C HIS A 95 1.35 -24.18 1.15
N PHE A 96 1.19 -23.62 -0.07
CA PHE A 96 0.07 -23.88 -0.97
C PHE A 96 -1.32 -23.54 -0.40
N LEU A 97 -1.40 -22.69 0.63
CA LEU A 97 -2.65 -22.16 1.17
C LEU A 97 -3.14 -20.90 0.43
N ASN A 98 -2.29 -20.33 -0.42
CA ASN A 98 -2.60 -19.17 -1.25
C ASN A 98 -3.63 -19.54 -2.32
N ASP A 99 -4.38 -18.52 -2.76
CA ASP A 99 -5.16 -18.59 -4.00
C ASP A 99 -4.21 -18.44 -5.20
N PRO A 100 -4.00 -19.49 -6.02
CA PRO A 100 -3.04 -19.42 -7.12
C PRO A 100 -3.36 -18.36 -8.16
N GLY A 101 -4.63 -18.09 -8.43
CA GLY A 101 -5.05 -17.07 -9.41
C GLY A 101 -4.71 -15.66 -8.95
N LYS A 102 -4.84 -15.40 -7.64
CA LYS A 102 -4.40 -14.11 -7.06
C LYS A 102 -2.90 -13.98 -7.07
N VAL A 103 -2.17 -15.02 -6.72
CA VAL A 103 -0.70 -15.04 -6.78
C VAL A 103 -0.23 -14.74 -8.20
N GLU A 104 -0.75 -15.44 -9.21
CA GLU A 104 -0.40 -15.20 -10.61
C GLU A 104 -0.70 -13.74 -11.02
N THR A 105 -1.89 -13.25 -10.70
CA THR A 105 -2.29 -11.87 -11.03
C THR A 105 -1.32 -10.85 -10.43
N VAL A 106 -0.97 -10.99 -9.17
CA VAL A 106 -0.06 -10.06 -8.48
C VAL A 106 1.34 -10.15 -9.07
N THR A 107 1.92 -11.35 -9.15
CA THR A 107 3.31 -11.51 -9.59
C THR A 107 3.54 -11.09 -11.04
N ARG A 108 2.57 -11.32 -11.93
CA ARG A 108 2.62 -10.83 -13.33
C ARG A 108 2.59 -9.31 -13.43
N ARG A 109 1.78 -8.66 -12.59
CA ARG A 109 1.59 -7.20 -12.68
C ARG A 109 2.70 -6.43 -11.97
N MET A 110 3.31 -6.99 -10.92
CA MET A 110 4.27 -6.28 -10.07
C MET A 110 5.44 -5.62 -10.81
N PRO A 111 6.10 -6.23 -11.82
CA PRO A 111 7.15 -5.53 -12.53
C PRO A 111 6.70 -4.22 -13.20
N GLY A 112 5.49 -4.20 -13.76
CA GLY A 112 4.89 -3.01 -14.34
C GLY A 112 4.53 -1.96 -13.28
N LEU A 113 3.94 -2.40 -12.18
CA LEU A 113 3.55 -1.52 -11.07
C LEU A 113 4.76 -0.89 -10.36
N LEU A 114 5.88 -1.60 -10.25
CA LEU A 114 7.12 -1.04 -9.71
C LEU A 114 7.67 0.08 -10.60
N ARG A 115 7.60 -0.07 -11.93
CA ARG A 115 7.99 0.98 -12.86
C ARG A 115 7.04 2.18 -12.78
N GLU A 116 5.73 1.93 -12.67
CA GLU A 116 4.72 2.99 -12.47
C GLU A 116 5.00 3.80 -11.19
N LEU A 117 5.29 3.12 -10.07
CA LEU A 117 5.67 3.80 -8.82
C LEU A 117 6.97 4.60 -8.97
N ASP A 118 7.92 4.08 -9.72
CA ASP A 118 9.17 4.77 -10.04
C ASP A 118 8.92 6.03 -10.88
N ASP A 119 8.10 5.92 -11.91
CA ASP A 119 7.66 7.04 -12.76
C ASP A 119 6.89 8.10 -11.96
N TRP A 120 6.17 7.71 -10.92
CA TRP A 120 5.51 8.63 -9.99
C TRP A 120 6.48 9.31 -9.01
N GLY A 121 7.76 8.94 -9.05
CA GLY A 121 8.80 9.56 -8.22
C GLY A 121 9.08 8.84 -6.90
N MET A 122 8.67 7.58 -6.75
CA MET A 122 9.05 6.79 -5.58
C MET A 122 10.58 6.69 -5.48
N ALA A 123 11.13 7.07 -4.32
CA ALA A 123 12.57 7.18 -4.10
C ALA A 123 13.25 5.81 -3.91
N PHE A 124 13.07 4.87 -4.85
CA PHE A 124 13.75 3.59 -4.80
C PHE A 124 15.27 3.75 -4.75
N SER A 125 15.92 2.90 -3.97
CA SER A 125 17.39 2.74 -4.02
C SER A 125 17.84 2.36 -5.42
N ARG A 126 19.03 2.85 -5.82
CA ARG A 126 19.54 2.69 -7.19
C ARG A 126 20.84 1.92 -7.21
N THR A 127 21.03 1.14 -8.25
CA THR A 127 22.33 0.57 -8.61
C THR A 127 23.28 1.66 -9.10
N ALA A 128 24.56 1.33 -9.26
CA ALA A 128 25.53 2.25 -9.87
C ALA A 128 25.18 2.63 -11.32
N ALA A 129 24.38 1.81 -12.01
CA ALA A 129 23.87 2.09 -13.36
C ALA A 129 22.60 2.95 -13.37
N GLY A 130 22.05 3.31 -12.18
CA GLY A 130 20.84 4.10 -12.05
C GLY A 130 19.52 3.31 -12.11
N GLU A 131 19.58 2.00 -12.20
CA GLU A 131 18.40 1.13 -12.21
C GLU A 131 17.84 0.97 -10.80
N THR A 132 16.55 0.63 -10.66
CA THR A 132 15.94 0.29 -9.37
C THR A 132 16.67 -0.89 -8.76
N ASP A 133 17.27 -0.67 -7.58
CA ASP A 133 18.02 -1.72 -6.89
C ASP A 133 17.08 -2.75 -6.26
N GLN A 134 17.54 -3.99 -6.22
CA GLN A 134 16.79 -5.13 -5.69
C GLN A 134 17.65 -5.95 -4.72
N ARG A 135 17.03 -6.44 -3.66
CA ARG A 135 17.68 -7.25 -2.62
C ARG A 135 16.92 -8.54 -2.33
N TYR A 136 17.57 -9.47 -1.65
CA TYR A 136 16.89 -10.61 -1.05
C TYR A 136 16.03 -10.16 0.13
N PHE A 137 14.84 -10.76 0.25
CA PHE A 137 13.98 -10.60 1.41
C PHE A 137 13.12 -11.85 1.59
N GLY A 138 13.25 -12.54 2.73
CA GLY A 138 12.59 -13.83 2.96
C GLY A 138 13.21 -14.97 2.14
N ALA A 139 12.42 -15.97 1.78
CA ALA A 139 12.86 -17.19 1.12
C ALA A 139 12.73 -17.16 -0.41
N GLN A 140 12.87 -16.00 -1.01
CA GLN A 140 12.80 -15.88 -2.48
C GLN A 140 14.07 -16.39 -3.15
N SER A 141 13.92 -17.01 -4.34
CA SER A 141 15.02 -17.59 -5.11
C SER A 141 15.97 -16.55 -5.67
N PHE A 142 15.48 -15.33 -5.98
CA PHE A 142 16.22 -14.25 -6.61
C PHE A 142 16.01 -12.92 -5.87
N ARG A 143 16.91 -11.97 -6.10
CA ARG A 143 16.78 -10.59 -5.59
C ARG A 143 15.67 -9.88 -6.36
N ARG A 144 14.50 -9.74 -5.77
CA ARG A 144 13.36 -9.08 -6.41
C ARG A 144 12.66 -8.04 -5.55
N THR A 145 13.21 -7.74 -4.38
CA THR A 145 12.64 -6.73 -3.50
C THR A 145 13.21 -5.35 -3.84
N ALA A 146 12.43 -4.54 -4.52
CA ALA A 146 12.71 -3.11 -4.69
C ALA A 146 12.45 -2.39 -3.36
N PHE A 147 13.29 -1.44 -2.98
CA PHE A 147 13.25 -0.80 -1.66
C PHE A 147 13.70 0.66 -1.73
N ALA A 148 13.24 1.46 -0.79
CA ALA A 148 13.67 2.83 -0.58
C ALA A 148 14.31 2.92 0.83
N GLY A 149 15.57 2.49 0.96
CA GLY A 149 16.20 2.37 2.26
C GLY A 149 15.39 1.49 3.21
N ASP A 150 14.93 2.08 4.32
CA ASP A 150 13.99 1.49 5.28
C ASP A 150 12.66 2.29 5.38
N HIS A 151 12.31 3.05 4.33
CA HIS A 151 11.16 3.96 4.25
C HIS A 151 10.20 3.62 3.10
N THR A 152 10.22 2.37 2.62
CA THR A 152 9.49 1.97 1.39
C THR A 152 7.99 2.30 1.43
N GLY A 153 7.38 2.37 2.60
CA GLY A 153 5.95 2.66 2.74
C GLY A 153 5.60 4.15 2.91
N GLU A 154 6.60 5.00 3.09
CA GLU A 154 6.45 6.46 3.23
C GLU A 154 6.35 7.14 1.87
#